data_af7baf6c84b5e5effc07faaee0fec593
#
_entry.id   af7baf6c84b5e5effc07faaee0fec593
#
_cell.length_a   1.000
_cell.length_b   1.000
_cell.length_c   1.000
_cell.angle_alpha   90.00
_cell.angle_beta   90.00
_cell.angle_gamma   90.00
#
_symmetry.space_group_name_H-M   'P 1'
#
loop_
_entity.id
_entity.type
_entity.pdbx_description
1 polymer ?
#
loop_
_entity_poly.entity_id
_entity_poly.type
_entity_poly.pdbx_seq_one_letter_code
_entity_poly.pdbx_strand_id
1 'polypeptide(L)'
;MKRREFITLLGGAAAAWPVVARAQQPTMPVIGFLSPLELGSGGHLLDAFRRGLAETGNVEGQNVAIEYRLAGDRLDRFPELAADLVRRQVSAIAASGSGAAVAAKAATQTLPIAFSVPEDPVRLGLVASLARPGSNATGINFFTAEVNAKRLGLLRELVPAAVRVAMLMNPSNTINTSSTLAEVEPAARGMGLQMQIFNASTSREIDAAFAALVLARPDALFVAPDGFFTSRRVQLAALAARHALPATYSVRDFVEVGGLTSYGASLTDAYRQLGVFTGRILKGAKPADLPVVQSTKFELVINAQIARMLGLTVPDKLFATADEVIE
;
A
#
# COMPACT_ATOMS: atom_id res chain seq x y z
N MET A 1 57.04 18.37 57.38
CA MET A 1 56.24 17.64 56.39
C MET A 1 57.12 16.57 55.77
N LYS A 2 56.84 15.32 56.00
CA LYS A 2 57.72 14.18 55.67
C LYS A 2 57.47 13.74 54.24
N ARG A 3 58.56 13.59 53.49
CA ARG A 3 58.56 13.18 52.05
C ARG A 3 57.72 11.93 51.73
N ARG A 4 57.27 11.18 52.72
CA ARG A 4 56.44 9.97 52.55
C ARG A 4 54.98 10.26 52.27
N GLU A 5 54.42 11.39 52.68
CA GLU A 5 53.00 11.75 52.45
C GLU A 5 52.76 12.25 51.01
N PHE A 6 53.78 12.78 50.34
CA PHE A 6 53.65 13.28 48.97
C PHE A 6 53.60 12.14 47.91
N ILE A 7 54.21 10.99 48.26
CA ILE A 7 54.25 9.82 47.34
C ILE A 7 52.92 9.05 47.39
N THR A 8 52.22 9.05 48.51
CA THR A 8 50.93 8.36 48.62
C THR A 8 49.78 9.13 47.96
N LEU A 9 49.89 10.44 47.77
CA LEU A 9 48.92 11.23 47.04
C LEU A 9 49.05 11.14 45.50
N LEU A 10 50.27 10.84 45.00
CA LEU A 10 50.50 10.64 43.56
C LEU A 10 50.18 9.20 43.10
N GLY A 11 50.19 8.22 43.99
CA GLY A 11 49.81 6.83 43.70
C GLY A 11 48.28 6.61 43.57
N GLY A 12 47.47 7.47 44.22
CA GLY A 12 46.02 7.38 44.18
C GLY A 12 45.37 7.98 42.91
N ALA A 13 46.07 8.89 42.23
CA ALA A 13 45.55 9.56 41.02
C ALA A 13 45.73 8.72 39.72
N ALA A 14 46.58 7.70 39.76
CA ALA A 14 46.83 6.83 38.60
C ALA A 14 45.82 5.65 38.49
N ALA A 15 45.03 5.38 39.53
CA ALA A 15 44.04 4.30 39.53
C ALA A 15 42.63 4.75 39.11
N ALA A 16 42.44 6.05 38.90
CA ALA A 16 41.21 6.60 38.29
C ALA A 16 41.39 6.73 36.76
N TRP A 17 41.79 5.62 36.09
CA TRP A 17 41.60 5.54 34.65
C TRP A 17 40.08 5.64 34.42
N PRO A 18 39.64 6.58 33.59
CA PRO A 18 38.21 6.64 33.30
C PRO A 18 37.85 5.25 32.80
N VAL A 19 36.89 4.63 33.47
CA VAL A 19 36.12 3.55 32.87
C VAL A 19 35.61 4.18 31.59
N VAL A 20 36.29 3.91 30.49
CA VAL A 20 35.88 4.31 29.16
C VAL A 20 34.43 3.85 29.10
N ALA A 21 33.53 4.78 29.27
CA ALA A 21 32.14 4.54 28.94
C ALA A 21 32.23 3.98 27.52
N ARG A 22 32.10 2.66 27.39
CA ARG A 22 31.79 2.05 26.11
C ARG A 22 30.55 2.78 25.70
N ALA A 23 30.75 3.81 24.90
CA ALA A 23 29.65 4.38 24.13
C ALA A 23 29.06 3.14 23.47
N GLN A 24 27.89 2.71 23.96
CA GLN A 24 27.11 1.69 23.28
C GLN A 24 27.01 2.24 21.87
N GLN A 25 27.70 1.61 20.93
CA GLN A 25 27.45 1.90 19.52
C GLN A 25 25.93 1.86 19.40
N PRO A 26 25.29 2.94 18.99
CA PRO A 26 23.84 2.95 18.88
C PRO A 26 23.47 1.73 18.05
N THR A 27 22.78 0.78 18.68
CA THR A 27 22.33 -0.42 17.97
C THR A 27 21.54 0.06 16.78
N MET A 28 21.95 -0.37 15.58
CA MET A 28 21.29 0.00 14.34
C MET A 28 19.77 -0.21 14.49
N PRO A 29 18.94 0.84 14.33
CA PRO A 29 17.49 0.69 14.46
C PRO A 29 16.97 -0.29 13.43
N VAL A 30 16.00 -1.11 13.83
CA VAL A 30 15.36 -2.12 12.98
C VAL A 30 13.94 -1.68 12.66
N ILE A 31 13.59 -1.65 11.38
CA ILE A 31 12.23 -1.43 10.90
C ILE A 31 11.58 -2.78 10.65
N GLY A 32 10.38 -3.00 11.18
CA GLY A 32 9.53 -4.09 10.74
C GLY A 32 8.68 -3.64 9.54
N PHE A 33 8.92 -4.21 8.36
CA PHE A 33 8.10 -3.92 7.17
C PHE A 33 7.06 -5.01 6.99
N LEU A 34 5.76 -4.66 7.14
CA LEU A 34 4.62 -5.57 7.06
C LEU A 34 3.76 -5.26 5.83
N SER A 35 3.58 -6.21 4.92
CA SER A 35 2.96 -5.94 3.62
C SER A 35 2.28 -7.18 3.02
N PRO A 36 1.21 -7.02 2.20
CA PRO A 36 0.64 -8.09 1.39
C PRO A 36 1.49 -8.47 0.17
N LEU A 37 2.61 -7.82 -0.09
CA LEU A 37 3.47 -8.16 -1.22
C LEU A 37 3.97 -9.60 -1.14
N GLU A 38 4.26 -10.17 -2.31
CA GLU A 38 5.01 -11.43 -2.45
C GLU A 38 6.48 -11.15 -2.75
N LEU A 39 7.35 -12.07 -2.37
CA LEU A 39 8.76 -12.04 -2.78
C LEU A 39 8.83 -12.11 -4.32
N GLY A 40 9.45 -11.11 -4.93
CA GLY A 40 9.66 -11.03 -6.38
C GLY A 40 8.64 -10.22 -7.17
N SER A 41 7.46 -9.91 -6.61
CA SER A 41 6.41 -9.19 -7.36
C SER A 41 6.26 -7.70 -7.03
N GLY A 42 6.94 -7.18 -6.01
CA GLY A 42 6.80 -5.81 -5.53
C GLY A 42 8.12 -5.04 -5.40
N GLY A 43 9.15 -5.43 -6.15
CA GLY A 43 10.50 -4.86 -6.01
C GLY A 43 10.52 -3.34 -6.15
N HIS A 44 9.84 -2.79 -7.17
CA HIS A 44 9.76 -1.34 -7.41
C HIS A 44 9.09 -0.56 -6.26
N LEU A 45 8.12 -1.18 -5.57
CA LEU A 45 7.46 -0.58 -4.40
C LEU A 45 8.39 -0.59 -3.17
N LEU A 46 9.12 -1.69 -2.96
CA LEU A 46 10.14 -1.75 -1.90
C LEU A 46 11.27 -0.74 -2.17
N ASP A 47 11.68 -0.58 -3.42
CA ASP A 47 12.67 0.43 -3.79
C ASP A 47 12.14 1.86 -3.58
N ALA A 48 10.85 2.10 -3.82
CA ALA A 48 10.22 3.38 -3.50
C ALA A 48 10.22 3.64 -2.00
N PHE A 49 9.90 2.64 -1.17
CA PHE A 49 9.99 2.74 0.28
C PHE A 49 11.43 3.06 0.74
N ARG A 50 12.43 2.35 0.22
CA ARG A 50 13.85 2.60 0.51
C ARG A 50 14.28 4.00 0.10
N ARG A 51 13.84 4.49 -1.06
CA ARG A 51 14.09 5.90 -1.49
C ARG A 51 13.51 6.88 -0.49
N GLY A 52 12.26 6.69 -0.05
CA GLY A 52 11.63 7.54 0.96
C GLY A 52 12.37 7.54 2.31
N LEU A 53 12.88 6.39 2.74
CA LEU A 53 13.76 6.29 3.91
C LEU A 53 15.05 7.09 3.71
N ALA A 54 15.69 6.95 2.55
CA ALA A 54 16.93 7.63 2.22
C ALA A 54 16.76 9.16 2.18
N GLU A 55 15.61 9.69 1.74
CA GLU A 55 15.27 11.12 1.81
C GLU A 55 15.33 11.68 3.24
N THR A 56 15.15 10.81 4.22
CA THR A 56 15.29 11.17 5.65
C THR A 56 16.67 10.81 6.23
N GLY A 57 17.63 10.39 5.39
CA GLY A 57 18.97 10.01 5.82
C GLY A 57 19.07 8.62 6.43
N ASN A 58 18.02 7.78 6.30
CA ASN A 58 18.05 6.38 6.75
C ASN A 58 18.28 5.48 5.54
N VAL A 59 19.41 4.76 5.51
CA VAL A 59 19.81 3.90 4.39
C VAL A 59 19.95 2.46 4.89
N GLU A 60 19.18 1.55 4.30
CA GLU A 60 19.22 0.13 4.64
C GLU A 60 20.62 -0.44 4.50
N GLY A 61 21.07 -1.19 5.50
CA GLY A 61 22.41 -1.79 5.56
C GLY A 61 23.53 -0.83 5.98
N GLN A 62 23.27 0.48 6.10
CA GLN A 62 24.25 1.45 6.58
C GLN A 62 23.96 1.92 8.02
N ASN A 63 22.75 2.43 8.24
CA ASN A 63 22.35 2.98 9.54
C ASN A 63 20.94 2.56 9.97
N VAL A 64 20.26 1.71 9.19
CA VAL A 64 18.99 1.08 9.52
C VAL A 64 18.95 -0.33 8.93
N ALA A 65 18.34 -1.27 9.64
CA ALA A 65 18.01 -2.61 9.15
C ALA A 65 16.49 -2.72 8.91
N ILE A 66 16.08 -3.56 7.96
CA ILE A 66 14.66 -3.81 7.67
C ILE A 66 14.39 -5.30 7.79
N GLU A 67 13.43 -5.67 8.64
CA GLU A 67 12.88 -7.01 8.72
C GLU A 67 11.57 -7.09 7.95
N TYR A 68 11.63 -7.75 6.80
CA TYR A 68 10.46 -7.90 5.93
C TYR A 68 9.54 -9.03 6.42
N ARG A 69 8.25 -8.73 6.51
CA ARG A 69 7.17 -9.69 6.76
C ARG A 69 6.14 -9.53 5.66
N LEU A 70 6.25 -10.39 4.66
CA LEU A 70 5.43 -10.38 3.47
C LEU A 70 4.40 -11.52 3.59
N ALA A 71 3.12 -11.18 3.58
CA ALA A 71 2.03 -12.15 3.73
C ALA A 71 1.70 -12.87 2.42
N GLY A 72 2.01 -12.25 1.26
CA GLY A 72 1.58 -12.75 -0.02
C GLY A 72 0.05 -12.81 -0.11
N ASP A 73 -0.49 -13.95 -0.56
CA ASP A 73 -1.92 -14.23 -0.63
C ASP A 73 -2.54 -14.68 0.71
N ARG A 74 -1.71 -14.83 1.76
CA ARG A 74 -2.11 -15.31 3.09
C ARG A 74 -2.34 -14.15 4.04
N LEU A 75 -3.34 -13.31 3.75
CA LEU A 75 -3.68 -12.13 4.56
C LEU A 75 -4.08 -12.49 6.01
N ASP A 76 -4.55 -13.72 6.23
CA ASP A 76 -4.82 -14.31 7.55
C ASP A 76 -3.58 -14.36 8.46
N ARG A 77 -2.36 -14.29 7.90
CA ARG A 77 -1.11 -14.32 8.64
C ARG A 77 -0.71 -12.96 9.26
N PHE A 78 -1.35 -11.87 8.89
CA PHE A 78 -0.96 -10.55 9.41
C PHE A 78 -0.88 -10.47 10.94
N PRO A 79 -1.82 -11.03 11.73
CA PRO A 79 -1.72 -11.00 13.20
C PRO A 79 -0.45 -11.70 13.72
N GLU A 80 -0.12 -12.87 13.18
CA GLU A 80 1.10 -13.63 13.53
C GLU A 80 2.37 -12.83 13.18
N LEU A 81 2.43 -12.29 11.96
CA LEU A 81 3.57 -11.54 11.45
C LEU A 81 3.78 -10.22 12.24
N ALA A 82 2.71 -9.52 12.59
CA ALA A 82 2.77 -8.33 13.43
C ALA A 82 3.29 -8.65 14.84
N ALA A 83 2.76 -9.72 15.46
CA ALA A 83 3.22 -10.18 16.77
C ALA A 83 4.70 -10.60 16.75
N ASP A 84 5.19 -11.18 15.66
CA ASP A 84 6.61 -11.50 15.52
C ASP A 84 7.49 -10.24 15.51
N LEU A 85 7.11 -9.19 14.79
CA LEU A 85 7.82 -7.90 14.79
C LEU A 85 7.85 -7.28 16.18
N VAL A 86 6.74 -7.35 16.93
CA VAL A 86 6.67 -6.86 18.32
C VAL A 86 7.64 -7.64 19.22
N ARG A 87 7.65 -8.98 19.14
CA ARG A 87 8.60 -9.83 19.92
C ARG A 87 10.06 -9.50 19.62
N ARG A 88 10.38 -9.11 18.40
CA ARG A 88 11.72 -8.71 17.96
C ARG A 88 12.10 -7.29 18.37
N GLN A 89 11.20 -6.57 19.02
CA GLN A 89 11.43 -5.22 19.52
C GLN A 89 11.95 -4.26 18.43
N VAL A 90 11.33 -4.31 17.23
CA VAL A 90 11.68 -3.37 16.15
C VAL A 90 11.45 -1.92 16.60
N SER A 91 12.20 -0.99 16.02
CA SER A 91 12.14 0.44 16.38
C SER A 91 10.86 1.13 15.88
N ALA A 92 10.32 0.65 14.76
CA ALA A 92 9.05 1.10 14.18
C ALA A 92 8.49 0.03 13.25
N ILE A 93 7.18 0.02 13.02
CA ILE A 93 6.51 -0.83 12.03
C ILE A 93 6.08 0.04 10.86
N ALA A 94 6.50 -0.30 9.65
CA ALA A 94 5.99 0.22 8.39
C ALA A 94 4.96 -0.77 7.83
N ALA A 95 3.68 -0.40 7.86
CA ALA A 95 2.58 -1.28 7.47
C ALA A 95 1.93 -0.80 6.16
N SER A 96 2.02 -1.61 5.11
CA SER A 96 1.39 -1.32 3.82
C SER A 96 0.12 -2.14 3.64
N GLY A 97 -0.98 -1.45 3.36
CA GLY A 97 -2.33 -2.04 3.23
C GLY A 97 -3.07 -2.13 4.56
N SER A 98 -4.40 -2.10 4.48
CA SER A 98 -5.28 -2.01 5.66
C SER A 98 -5.17 -3.21 6.59
N GLY A 99 -5.09 -4.42 6.04
CA GLY A 99 -4.91 -5.64 6.86
C GLY A 99 -3.62 -5.61 7.69
N ALA A 100 -2.50 -5.18 7.07
CA ALA A 100 -1.23 -5.02 7.76
C ALA A 100 -1.28 -3.92 8.83
N ALA A 101 -1.87 -2.76 8.51
CA ALA A 101 -1.98 -1.64 9.44
C ALA A 101 -2.85 -1.97 10.67
N VAL A 102 -4.02 -2.60 10.45
CA VAL A 102 -4.92 -3.03 11.52
C VAL A 102 -4.25 -4.08 12.40
N ALA A 103 -3.59 -5.08 11.81
CA ALA A 103 -2.87 -6.11 12.57
C ALA A 103 -1.71 -5.52 13.39
N ALA A 104 -0.93 -4.61 12.81
CA ALA A 104 0.13 -3.91 13.54
C ALA A 104 -0.44 -3.10 14.72
N LYS A 105 -1.54 -2.37 14.49
CA LYS A 105 -2.22 -1.59 15.54
C LYS A 105 -2.77 -2.43 16.67
N ALA A 106 -3.30 -3.61 16.34
CA ALA A 106 -3.79 -4.58 17.34
C ALA A 106 -2.66 -5.21 18.15
N ALA A 107 -1.49 -5.46 17.53
CA ALA A 107 -0.35 -6.11 18.16
C ALA A 107 0.39 -5.22 19.17
N THR A 108 0.32 -3.89 19.06
CA THR A 108 1.05 -2.98 19.95
C THR A 108 0.36 -1.63 20.14
N GLN A 109 0.45 -1.09 21.36
CA GLN A 109 0.00 0.26 21.71
C GLN A 109 1.17 1.26 21.84
N THR A 110 2.41 0.77 21.82
CA THR A 110 3.59 1.58 22.15
C THR A 110 4.59 1.69 20.99
N LEU A 111 4.80 0.62 20.20
CA LEU A 111 5.66 0.70 19.05
C LEU A 111 5.07 1.66 18.01
N PRO A 112 5.87 2.60 17.51
CA PRO A 112 5.43 3.51 16.45
C PRO A 112 5.06 2.76 15.17
N ILE A 113 3.97 3.18 14.54
CA ILE A 113 3.48 2.60 13.29
C ILE A 113 3.35 3.70 12.25
N ALA A 114 4.05 3.55 11.12
CA ALA A 114 3.76 4.26 9.89
C ALA A 114 2.90 3.36 9.00
N PHE A 115 1.77 3.84 8.51
CA PHE A 115 0.90 3.07 7.62
C PHE A 115 0.71 3.73 6.26
N SER A 116 0.34 2.93 5.26
CA SER A 116 -0.15 3.37 3.96
C SER A 116 -1.40 2.56 3.62
N VAL A 117 -2.57 3.20 3.61
CA VAL A 117 -3.87 2.54 3.48
C VAL A 117 -4.78 3.22 2.46
N PRO A 118 -5.58 2.43 1.69
CA PRO A 118 -6.53 2.99 0.74
C PRO A 118 -7.85 3.44 1.40
N GLU A 119 -8.25 2.83 2.52
CA GLU A 119 -9.51 3.16 3.20
C GLU A 119 -9.29 4.24 4.26
N ASP A 120 -10.38 4.84 4.73
CA ASP A 120 -10.38 5.86 5.79
C ASP A 120 -9.73 5.32 7.08
N PRO A 121 -8.58 5.84 7.51
CA PRO A 121 -7.87 5.34 8.69
C PRO A 121 -8.60 5.62 10.01
N VAL A 122 -9.54 6.56 10.05
CA VAL A 122 -10.40 6.78 11.21
C VAL A 122 -11.42 5.64 11.32
N ARG A 123 -12.05 5.26 10.22
CA ARG A 123 -12.98 4.12 10.18
C ARG A 123 -12.27 2.79 10.44
N LEU A 124 -11.00 2.66 10.07
CA LEU A 124 -10.16 1.52 10.40
C LEU A 124 -9.73 1.48 11.88
N GLY A 125 -9.99 2.52 12.65
CA GLY A 125 -9.55 2.62 14.05
C GLY A 125 -8.05 2.82 14.23
N LEU A 126 -7.34 3.24 13.18
CA LEU A 126 -5.89 3.47 13.23
C LEU A 126 -5.56 4.79 13.93
N VAL A 127 -6.37 5.82 13.70
CA VAL A 127 -6.18 7.19 14.21
C VAL A 127 -7.51 7.80 14.67
N ALA A 128 -7.44 8.78 15.56
CA ALA A 128 -8.62 9.51 16.01
C ALA A 128 -9.14 10.50 14.96
N SER A 129 -8.23 11.14 14.22
CA SER A 129 -8.52 12.01 13.07
C SER A 129 -7.29 12.12 12.18
N LEU A 130 -7.46 12.58 10.94
CA LEU A 130 -6.33 12.79 10.02
C LEU A 130 -5.39 13.88 10.53
N ALA A 131 -5.93 15.00 11.04
CA ALA A 131 -5.15 16.12 11.52
C ALA A 131 -4.42 15.84 12.86
N ARG A 132 -5.02 15.01 13.72
CA ARG A 132 -4.48 14.64 15.02
C ARG A 132 -4.66 13.14 15.25
N PRO A 133 -3.68 12.32 14.84
CA PRO A 133 -3.76 10.86 14.99
C PRO A 133 -3.97 10.41 16.43
N GLY A 134 -3.33 11.06 17.40
CA GLY A 134 -3.59 10.89 18.84
C GLY A 134 -3.15 9.54 19.42
N SER A 135 -2.39 8.73 18.66
CA SER A 135 -1.97 7.40 19.09
C SER A 135 -0.56 7.05 18.57
N ASN A 136 -0.18 5.78 18.66
CA ASN A 136 1.11 5.28 18.14
C ASN A 136 1.15 5.08 16.62
N ALA A 137 0.11 5.45 15.88
CA ALA A 137 0.03 5.26 14.43
C ALA A 137 -0.19 6.58 13.69
N THR A 138 0.45 6.71 12.52
CA THR A 138 0.27 7.79 11.55
C THR A 138 0.65 7.27 10.16
N GLY A 139 0.45 8.06 9.11
CA GLY A 139 0.88 7.64 7.78
C GLY A 139 0.18 8.32 6.62
N ILE A 140 -0.08 7.53 5.58
CA ILE A 140 -0.64 7.97 4.32
C ILE A 140 -1.99 7.29 4.09
N ASN A 141 -2.98 8.09 3.76
CA ASN A 141 -4.24 7.63 3.22
C ASN A 141 -4.28 7.95 1.71
N PHE A 142 -4.27 6.94 0.87
CA PHE A 142 -4.48 7.11 -0.57
C PHE A 142 -5.93 6.83 -0.95
N PHE A 143 -6.83 7.38 -0.15
CA PHE A 143 -8.27 7.19 -0.20
C PHE A 143 -8.85 7.29 -1.61
N THR A 144 -9.76 6.40 -1.94
CA THR A 144 -10.23 6.17 -3.30
C THR A 144 -11.71 6.43 -3.52
N ALA A 145 -12.44 7.02 -2.55
CA ALA A 145 -13.88 7.19 -2.63
C ALA A 145 -14.33 7.85 -3.95
N GLU A 146 -13.83 9.05 -4.22
CA GLU A 146 -14.14 9.76 -5.47
C GLU A 146 -13.46 9.12 -6.69
N VAL A 147 -12.39 8.35 -6.47
CA VAL A 147 -11.62 7.71 -7.51
C VAL A 147 -12.34 6.53 -8.14
N ASN A 148 -13.08 5.73 -7.36
CA ASN A 148 -13.84 4.60 -7.90
C ASN A 148 -14.96 5.06 -8.84
N ALA A 149 -15.70 6.10 -8.48
CA ALA A 149 -16.74 6.67 -9.35
C ALA A 149 -16.12 7.26 -10.63
N LYS A 150 -15.01 8.00 -10.52
CA LYS A 150 -14.30 8.53 -11.68
C LYS A 150 -13.74 7.42 -12.58
N ARG A 151 -13.17 6.36 -12.00
CA ARG A 151 -12.66 5.20 -12.74
C ARG A 151 -13.78 4.51 -13.54
N LEU A 152 -14.97 4.37 -12.96
CA LEU A 152 -16.12 3.85 -13.67
C LEU A 152 -16.52 4.78 -14.83
N GLY A 153 -16.49 6.10 -14.62
CA GLY A 153 -16.72 7.09 -15.67
C GLY A 153 -15.73 6.98 -16.83
N LEU A 154 -14.43 6.83 -16.53
CA LEU A 154 -13.40 6.63 -17.54
C LEU A 154 -13.59 5.32 -18.31
N LEU A 155 -13.98 4.22 -17.64
CA LEU A 155 -14.35 2.98 -18.32
C LEU A 155 -15.54 3.19 -19.27
N ARG A 156 -16.55 3.95 -18.85
CA ARG A 156 -17.72 4.31 -19.67
C ARG A 156 -17.33 5.17 -20.88
N GLU A 157 -16.36 6.08 -20.75
CA GLU A 157 -15.83 6.85 -21.87
C GLU A 157 -15.07 5.95 -22.88
N LEU A 158 -14.32 4.95 -22.40
CA LEU A 158 -13.64 3.97 -23.24
C LEU A 158 -14.57 2.97 -23.94
N VAL A 159 -15.69 2.62 -23.29
CA VAL A 159 -16.69 1.67 -23.80
C VAL A 159 -18.06 2.32 -23.82
N PRO A 160 -18.33 3.27 -24.73
CA PRO A 160 -19.56 4.08 -24.73
C PRO A 160 -20.85 3.27 -24.89
N ALA A 161 -20.77 2.08 -25.51
CA ALA A 161 -21.91 1.18 -25.67
C ALA A 161 -22.20 0.31 -24.44
N ALA A 162 -21.35 0.34 -23.40
CA ALA A 162 -21.52 -0.52 -22.23
C ALA A 162 -22.81 -0.19 -21.48
N VAL A 163 -23.58 -1.22 -21.16
CA VAL A 163 -24.79 -1.18 -20.32
C VAL A 163 -24.60 -2.05 -19.09
N ARG A 164 -24.03 -3.25 -19.27
CA ARG A 164 -23.77 -4.22 -18.20
C ARG A 164 -22.29 -4.23 -17.84
N VAL A 165 -21.99 -3.84 -16.61
CA VAL A 165 -20.62 -3.83 -16.10
C VAL A 165 -20.50 -4.87 -15.00
N ALA A 166 -19.60 -5.83 -15.18
CA ALA A 166 -19.24 -6.74 -14.12
C ALA A 166 -18.33 -6.03 -13.10
N MET A 167 -18.54 -6.30 -11.83
CA MET A 167 -17.64 -5.87 -10.75
C MET A 167 -17.05 -7.08 -10.06
N LEU A 168 -15.75 -7.26 -10.14
CA LEU A 168 -15.04 -8.30 -9.40
C LEU A 168 -14.63 -7.77 -8.02
N MET A 169 -15.02 -8.46 -6.96
CA MET A 169 -14.83 -8.05 -5.57
C MET A 169 -14.24 -9.17 -4.74
N ASN A 170 -13.50 -8.80 -3.69
CA ASN A 170 -12.99 -9.74 -2.69
C ASN A 170 -13.84 -9.69 -1.41
N PRO A 171 -14.77 -10.63 -1.19
CA PRO A 171 -15.64 -10.62 -0.02
C PRO A 171 -14.90 -10.82 1.30
N SER A 172 -13.68 -11.36 1.30
CA SER A 172 -12.85 -11.49 2.50
C SER A 172 -12.34 -10.14 3.01
N ASN A 173 -12.31 -9.11 2.14
CA ASN A 173 -11.99 -7.73 2.52
C ASN A 173 -13.28 -6.91 2.65
N THR A 174 -14.02 -7.15 3.74
CA THR A 174 -15.36 -6.59 3.95
C THR A 174 -15.37 -5.05 3.99
N ILE A 175 -14.32 -4.44 4.55
CA ILE A 175 -14.21 -2.98 4.66
C ILE A 175 -14.12 -2.35 3.26
N ASN A 176 -13.23 -2.86 2.43
CA ASN A 176 -13.05 -2.34 1.09
C ASN A 176 -14.26 -2.64 0.20
N THR A 177 -14.83 -3.84 0.31
CA THR A 177 -16.03 -4.26 -0.43
C THR A 177 -17.19 -3.31 -0.17
N SER A 178 -17.52 -3.04 1.10
CA SER A 178 -18.62 -2.16 1.45
C SER A 178 -18.37 -0.70 1.02
N SER A 179 -17.15 -0.21 1.16
CA SER A 179 -16.75 1.13 0.73
C SER A 179 -16.87 1.28 -0.80
N THR A 180 -16.33 0.32 -1.56
CA THR A 180 -16.37 0.35 -3.02
C THR A 180 -17.80 0.30 -3.55
N LEU A 181 -18.67 -0.54 -2.98
CA LEU A 181 -20.10 -0.59 -3.36
C LEU A 181 -20.80 0.72 -3.11
N ALA A 182 -20.60 1.33 -1.93
CA ALA A 182 -21.22 2.60 -1.57
C ALA A 182 -20.86 3.74 -2.54
N GLU A 183 -19.72 3.66 -3.21
CA GLU A 183 -19.23 4.65 -4.18
C GLU A 183 -19.67 4.33 -5.62
N VAL A 184 -19.51 3.07 -6.03
CA VAL A 184 -19.72 2.66 -7.43
C VAL A 184 -21.20 2.55 -7.78
N GLU A 185 -22.04 2.04 -6.87
CA GLU A 185 -23.46 1.84 -7.18
C GLU A 185 -24.23 3.16 -7.49
N PRO A 186 -24.07 4.26 -6.71
CA PRO A 186 -24.70 5.53 -7.08
C PRO A 186 -24.16 6.08 -8.41
N ALA A 187 -22.86 5.98 -8.65
CA ALA A 187 -22.24 6.42 -9.90
C ALA A 187 -22.77 5.61 -11.10
N ALA A 188 -22.86 4.28 -10.98
CA ALA A 188 -23.40 3.40 -12.00
C ALA A 188 -24.85 3.75 -12.34
N ARG A 189 -25.71 3.95 -11.31
CA ARG A 189 -27.09 4.38 -11.51
C ARG A 189 -27.19 5.72 -12.25
N GLY A 190 -26.33 6.69 -11.86
CA GLY A 190 -26.28 8.00 -12.54
C GLY A 190 -25.83 7.91 -14.00
N MET A 191 -25.06 6.89 -14.37
CA MET A 191 -24.59 6.63 -15.74
C MET A 191 -25.49 5.69 -16.53
N GLY A 192 -26.58 5.17 -15.94
CA GLY A 192 -27.46 4.17 -16.56
C GLY A 192 -26.81 2.79 -16.71
N LEU A 193 -25.80 2.46 -15.91
CA LEU A 193 -25.09 1.18 -15.94
C LEU A 193 -25.73 0.17 -14.99
N GLN A 194 -25.80 -1.10 -15.42
CA GLN A 194 -26.25 -2.24 -14.63
C GLN A 194 -25.01 -2.98 -14.09
N MET A 195 -24.83 -2.94 -12.76
CA MET A 195 -23.71 -3.62 -12.12
C MET A 195 -24.05 -5.09 -11.81
N GLN A 196 -23.15 -6.01 -12.14
CA GLN A 196 -23.22 -7.42 -11.79
C GLN A 196 -22.00 -7.78 -10.93
N ILE A 197 -22.25 -8.25 -9.70
CA ILE A 197 -21.18 -8.53 -8.74
C ILE A 197 -20.69 -9.98 -8.90
N PHE A 198 -19.38 -10.15 -8.98
CA PHE A 198 -18.67 -11.42 -8.97
C PHE A 198 -17.66 -11.41 -7.84
N ASN A 199 -17.59 -12.50 -7.09
CA ASN A 199 -16.74 -12.60 -5.90
C ASN A 199 -15.57 -13.56 -6.13
N ALA A 200 -14.38 -13.17 -5.64
CA ALA A 200 -13.21 -14.02 -5.61
C ALA A 200 -12.27 -13.62 -4.46
N SER A 201 -11.89 -14.59 -3.62
CA SER A 201 -10.91 -14.44 -2.52
C SER A 201 -9.69 -15.34 -2.70
N THR A 202 -9.70 -16.20 -3.71
CA THR A 202 -8.61 -17.12 -4.06
C THR A 202 -8.37 -17.13 -5.56
N SER A 203 -7.17 -17.56 -5.98
CA SER A 203 -6.83 -17.68 -7.41
C SER A 203 -7.80 -18.59 -8.17
N ARG A 204 -8.25 -19.69 -7.55
CA ARG A 204 -9.26 -20.59 -8.14
C ARG A 204 -10.62 -19.91 -8.30
N GLU A 205 -11.02 -19.09 -7.34
CA GLU A 205 -12.27 -18.34 -7.43
C GLU A 205 -12.20 -17.24 -8.49
N ILE A 206 -11.02 -16.65 -8.78
CA ILE A 206 -10.84 -15.76 -9.93
C ILE A 206 -11.16 -16.52 -11.22
N ASP A 207 -10.62 -17.73 -11.41
CA ASP A 207 -10.89 -18.53 -12.62
C ASP A 207 -12.40 -18.88 -12.72
N ALA A 208 -13.02 -19.26 -11.61
CA ALA A 208 -14.47 -19.53 -11.55
C ALA A 208 -15.33 -18.30 -11.84
N ALA A 209 -14.93 -17.12 -11.32
CA ALA A 209 -15.60 -15.86 -11.60
C ALA A 209 -15.51 -15.52 -13.10
N PHE A 210 -14.36 -15.68 -13.73
CA PHE A 210 -14.21 -15.46 -15.17
C PHE A 210 -15.03 -16.46 -16.01
N ALA A 211 -15.12 -17.73 -15.60
CA ALA A 211 -16.03 -18.68 -16.25
C ALA A 211 -17.49 -18.22 -16.18
N ALA A 212 -17.93 -17.67 -15.05
CA ALA A 212 -19.27 -17.10 -14.89
C ALA A 212 -19.46 -15.80 -15.72
N LEU A 213 -18.43 -14.95 -15.81
CA LEU A 213 -18.41 -13.74 -16.62
C LEU A 213 -18.63 -14.06 -18.12
N VAL A 214 -18.02 -15.13 -18.63
CA VAL A 214 -18.22 -15.57 -20.03
C VAL A 214 -19.67 -15.90 -20.31
N LEU A 215 -20.39 -16.50 -19.36
CA LEU A 215 -21.81 -16.82 -19.48
C LEU A 215 -22.69 -15.57 -19.35
N ALA A 216 -22.35 -14.65 -18.45
CA ALA A 216 -23.10 -13.42 -18.21
C ALA A 216 -22.92 -12.39 -19.33
N ARG A 217 -21.82 -12.44 -20.09
CA ARG A 217 -21.48 -11.52 -21.19
C ARG A 217 -21.61 -10.05 -20.83
N PRO A 218 -20.91 -9.56 -19.79
CA PRO A 218 -20.89 -8.13 -19.50
C PRO A 218 -20.13 -7.38 -20.62
N ASP A 219 -20.42 -6.09 -20.75
CA ASP A 219 -19.79 -5.24 -21.76
C ASP A 219 -18.41 -4.75 -21.30
N ALA A 220 -18.18 -4.71 -19.97
CA ALA A 220 -16.91 -4.30 -19.35
C ALA A 220 -16.75 -4.88 -17.94
N LEU A 221 -15.51 -4.83 -17.43
CA LEU A 221 -15.13 -5.31 -16.10
C LEU A 221 -14.54 -4.17 -15.27
N PHE A 222 -15.06 -3.99 -14.08
CA PHE A 222 -14.50 -3.15 -13.04
C PHE A 222 -13.89 -4.05 -11.96
N VAL A 223 -12.55 -4.04 -11.83
CA VAL A 223 -11.86 -4.78 -10.75
C VAL A 223 -11.77 -3.88 -9.53
N ALA A 224 -12.42 -4.27 -8.43
CA ALA A 224 -12.37 -3.50 -7.18
C ALA A 224 -10.93 -3.37 -6.65
N PRO A 225 -10.57 -2.25 -6.02
CA PRO A 225 -9.26 -2.10 -5.40
C PRO A 225 -9.07 -3.15 -4.31
N ASP A 226 -8.04 -3.97 -4.41
CA ASP A 226 -7.75 -4.99 -3.41
C ASP A 226 -6.28 -5.46 -3.51
N GLY A 227 -5.62 -5.67 -2.37
CA GLY A 227 -4.24 -6.13 -2.33
C GLY A 227 -4.05 -7.53 -2.91
N PHE A 228 -5.02 -8.44 -2.69
CA PHE A 228 -5.02 -9.77 -3.29
C PHE A 228 -5.12 -9.66 -4.81
N PHE A 229 -6.05 -8.86 -5.35
CA PHE A 229 -6.15 -8.67 -6.80
C PHE A 229 -4.89 -8.04 -7.40
N THR A 230 -4.26 -7.11 -6.68
CA THR A 230 -2.97 -6.53 -7.12
C THR A 230 -1.87 -7.59 -7.18
N SER A 231 -1.82 -8.52 -6.23
CA SER A 231 -0.88 -9.66 -6.27
C SER A 231 -1.17 -10.62 -7.45
N ARG A 232 -2.43 -10.70 -7.89
CA ARG A 232 -2.90 -11.54 -9.03
C ARG A 232 -3.07 -10.77 -10.34
N ARG A 233 -2.47 -9.59 -10.47
CA ARG A 233 -2.62 -8.72 -11.64
C ARG A 233 -2.34 -9.39 -12.98
N VAL A 234 -1.30 -10.25 -13.04
CA VAL A 234 -0.96 -10.99 -14.26
C VAL A 234 -2.09 -11.94 -14.65
N GLN A 235 -2.64 -12.71 -13.69
CA GLN A 235 -3.77 -13.61 -13.93
C GLN A 235 -4.99 -12.83 -14.42
N LEU A 236 -5.35 -11.74 -13.73
CA LEU A 236 -6.53 -10.93 -14.04
C LEU A 236 -6.42 -10.25 -15.41
N ALA A 237 -5.27 -9.64 -15.73
CA ALA A 237 -5.03 -9.01 -17.03
C ALA A 237 -5.08 -10.04 -18.16
N ALA A 238 -4.44 -11.21 -17.98
CA ALA A 238 -4.44 -12.29 -18.97
C ALA A 238 -5.85 -12.87 -19.22
N LEU A 239 -6.65 -13.03 -18.15
CA LEU A 239 -8.03 -13.50 -18.28
C LEU A 239 -8.91 -12.46 -18.98
N ALA A 240 -8.81 -11.18 -18.62
CA ALA A 240 -9.54 -10.12 -19.31
C ALA A 240 -9.20 -10.04 -20.79
N ALA A 241 -7.91 -10.10 -21.15
CA ALA A 241 -7.45 -10.13 -22.53
C ALA A 241 -7.94 -11.37 -23.29
N ARG A 242 -7.83 -12.56 -22.69
CA ARG A 242 -8.31 -13.84 -23.29
C ARG A 242 -9.79 -13.80 -23.65
N HIS A 243 -10.60 -13.18 -22.83
CA HIS A 243 -12.05 -13.10 -23.02
C HIS A 243 -12.49 -11.81 -23.74
N ALA A 244 -11.53 -11.05 -24.29
CA ALA A 244 -11.77 -9.77 -24.95
C ALA A 244 -12.67 -8.83 -24.12
N LEU A 245 -12.49 -8.81 -22.82
CA LEU A 245 -13.29 -8.05 -21.87
C LEU A 245 -12.59 -6.74 -21.50
N PRO A 246 -13.09 -5.57 -21.92
CA PRO A 246 -12.55 -4.29 -21.50
C PRO A 246 -12.56 -4.15 -19.98
N ALA A 247 -11.40 -3.94 -19.36
CA ALA A 247 -11.26 -3.93 -17.92
C ALA A 247 -10.55 -2.68 -17.39
N THR A 248 -11.03 -2.16 -16.25
CA THR A 248 -10.39 -1.07 -15.52
C THR A 248 -9.89 -1.52 -14.16
N TYR A 249 -8.73 -0.98 -13.76
CA TYR A 249 -8.00 -1.35 -12.57
C TYR A 249 -7.65 -0.13 -11.70
N SER A 250 -7.32 -0.38 -10.44
CA SER A 250 -7.03 0.69 -9.47
C SER A 250 -5.58 1.19 -9.48
N VAL A 251 -4.66 0.43 -10.09
CA VAL A 251 -3.23 0.76 -10.10
C VAL A 251 -2.59 0.42 -11.44
N ARG A 252 -1.54 1.17 -11.80
CA ARG A 252 -0.80 1.04 -13.05
C ARG A 252 -0.21 -0.34 -13.31
N ASP A 253 0.17 -1.05 -12.23
CA ASP A 253 0.79 -2.38 -12.29
C ASP A 253 -0.03 -3.40 -13.12
N PHE A 254 -1.34 -3.23 -13.21
CA PHE A 254 -2.19 -4.06 -14.09
C PHE A 254 -1.98 -3.72 -15.56
N VAL A 255 -1.82 -2.45 -15.89
CA VAL A 255 -1.66 -1.99 -17.28
C VAL A 255 -0.30 -2.39 -17.82
N GLU A 256 0.73 -2.35 -16.99
CA GLU A 256 2.09 -2.82 -17.32
C GLU A 256 2.16 -4.31 -17.68
N VAL A 257 1.22 -5.13 -17.17
CA VAL A 257 1.14 -6.56 -17.48
C VAL A 257 0.04 -6.90 -18.49
N GLY A 258 -0.45 -5.91 -19.25
CA GLY A 258 -1.41 -6.10 -20.33
C GLY A 258 -2.87 -5.82 -19.97
N GLY A 259 -3.14 -5.11 -18.89
CA GLY A 259 -4.47 -4.54 -18.60
C GLY A 259 -4.79 -3.35 -19.52
N LEU A 260 -6.08 -3.07 -19.75
CA LEU A 260 -6.53 -1.99 -20.64
C LEU A 260 -6.28 -0.60 -20.07
N THR A 261 -6.73 -0.34 -18.85
CA THR A 261 -6.64 0.99 -18.25
C THR A 261 -6.64 0.91 -16.73
N SER A 262 -5.96 1.86 -16.09
CA SER A 262 -6.04 2.07 -14.65
C SER A 262 -6.24 3.54 -14.34
N TYR A 263 -6.98 3.81 -13.28
CA TYR A 263 -7.05 5.13 -12.65
C TYR A 263 -7.05 4.97 -11.14
N GLY A 264 -6.09 5.56 -10.46
CA GLY A 264 -5.96 5.48 -9.02
C GLY A 264 -4.74 6.21 -8.47
N ALA A 265 -4.54 6.10 -7.16
CA ALA A 265 -3.38 6.69 -6.52
C ALA A 265 -2.08 5.97 -6.93
N SER A 266 -1.01 6.72 -7.04
CA SER A 266 0.32 6.17 -7.29
C SER A 266 0.82 5.37 -6.08
N LEU A 267 0.82 4.04 -6.20
CA LEU A 267 1.36 3.18 -5.16
C LEU A 267 2.85 3.43 -4.93
N THR A 268 3.60 3.71 -5.99
CA THR A 268 5.02 4.05 -5.88
C THR A 268 5.22 5.28 -4.99
N ASP A 269 4.41 6.33 -5.15
CA ASP A 269 4.48 7.50 -4.29
C ASP A 269 4.01 7.19 -2.85
N ALA A 270 2.95 6.39 -2.68
CA ALA A 270 2.48 5.99 -1.37
C ALA A 270 3.55 5.21 -0.57
N TYR A 271 4.27 4.29 -1.22
CA TYR A 271 5.39 3.56 -0.59
C TYR A 271 6.59 4.47 -0.30
N ARG A 272 6.91 5.41 -1.20
CA ARG A 272 7.95 6.42 -0.94
C ARG A 272 7.59 7.25 0.29
N GLN A 273 6.37 7.76 0.37
CA GLN A 273 5.90 8.51 1.52
C GLN A 273 5.89 7.67 2.81
N LEU A 274 5.51 6.37 2.75
CA LEU A 274 5.60 5.45 3.88
C LEU A 274 7.05 5.40 4.40
N GLY A 275 8.04 5.35 3.50
CA GLY A 275 9.47 5.44 3.85
C GLY A 275 9.81 6.75 4.56
N VAL A 276 9.34 7.89 4.03
CA VAL A 276 9.56 9.21 4.65
C VAL A 276 8.97 9.27 6.07
N PHE A 277 7.72 8.82 6.26
CA PHE A 277 7.08 8.81 7.58
C PHE A 277 7.82 7.89 8.56
N THR A 278 8.21 6.69 8.12
CA THR A 278 8.99 5.76 8.93
C THR A 278 10.33 6.40 9.34
N GLY A 279 11.02 7.05 8.42
CA GLY A 279 12.29 7.70 8.70
C GLY A 279 12.16 8.92 9.64
N ARG A 280 11.07 9.69 9.54
CA ARG A 280 10.77 10.77 10.49
C ARG A 280 10.53 10.22 11.91
N ILE A 281 9.82 9.11 12.02
CA ILE A 281 9.60 8.41 13.30
C ILE A 281 10.94 7.95 13.89
N LEU A 282 11.83 7.36 13.11
CA LEU A 282 13.17 6.96 13.58
C LEU A 282 14.00 8.15 14.07
N LYS A 283 13.74 9.35 13.56
CA LYS A 283 14.36 10.61 14.04
C LYS A 283 13.67 11.21 15.26
N GLY A 284 12.72 10.50 15.87
CA GLY A 284 12.06 10.90 17.11
C GLY A 284 10.73 11.65 16.92
N ALA A 285 10.22 11.78 15.70
CA ALA A 285 8.88 12.34 15.52
C ALA A 285 7.83 11.39 16.09
N LYS A 286 6.90 11.92 16.89
CA LYS A 286 5.86 11.11 17.51
C LYS A 286 4.71 10.92 16.51
N PRO A 287 4.24 9.68 16.28
CA PRO A 287 3.09 9.43 15.39
C PRO A 287 1.84 10.25 15.76
N ALA A 288 1.59 10.44 17.07
CA ALA A 288 0.46 11.23 17.56
C ALA A 288 0.43 12.67 17.06
N ASP A 289 1.61 13.25 16.79
CA ASP A 289 1.81 14.65 16.39
C ASP A 289 2.03 14.83 14.88
N LEU A 290 2.11 13.70 14.14
CA LEU A 290 2.27 13.71 12.69
C LEU A 290 0.92 13.52 12.01
N PRO A 291 0.35 14.56 11.35
CA PRO A 291 -0.90 14.42 10.60
C PRO A 291 -0.81 13.30 9.56
N VAL A 292 -1.92 12.58 9.36
CA VAL A 292 -2.06 11.65 8.24
C VAL A 292 -2.16 12.47 6.95
N VAL A 293 -1.32 12.16 5.98
CA VAL A 293 -1.33 12.82 4.68
C VAL A 293 -2.24 12.05 3.73
N GLN A 294 -3.11 12.77 3.04
CA GLN A 294 -3.87 12.20 1.92
C GLN A 294 -3.04 12.33 0.64
N SER A 295 -2.96 11.22 -0.11
CA SER A 295 -2.30 11.26 -1.42
C SER A 295 -3.12 12.12 -2.38
N THR A 296 -2.44 13.04 -3.05
CA THR A 296 -3.04 13.88 -4.10
C THR A 296 -2.56 13.48 -5.49
N LYS A 297 -1.65 12.50 -5.58
CA LYS A 297 -1.11 12.05 -6.84
C LYS A 297 -1.92 10.86 -7.35
N PHE A 298 -2.78 11.12 -8.32
CA PHE A 298 -3.53 10.12 -9.07
C PHE A 298 -2.94 10.04 -10.47
N GLU A 299 -3.04 8.87 -11.08
CA GLU A 299 -2.54 8.61 -12.42
C GLU A 299 -3.56 7.83 -13.25
N LEU A 300 -3.76 8.29 -14.49
CA LEU A 300 -4.50 7.59 -15.55
C LEU A 300 -3.48 6.96 -16.49
N VAL A 301 -3.50 5.63 -16.58
CA VAL A 301 -2.67 4.88 -17.53
C VAL A 301 -3.56 4.12 -18.50
N ILE A 302 -3.27 4.21 -19.78
CA ILE A 302 -4.04 3.55 -20.84
C ILE A 302 -3.07 2.71 -21.68
N ASN A 303 -3.43 1.46 -21.96
CA ASN A 303 -2.73 0.61 -22.91
C ASN A 303 -3.41 0.70 -24.28
N ALA A 304 -2.80 1.46 -25.18
CA ALA A 304 -3.33 1.68 -26.53
C ALA A 304 -3.29 0.41 -27.38
N GLN A 305 -2.32 -0.47 -27.16
CA GLN A 305 -2.25 -1.76 -27.85
C GLN A 305 -3.44 -2.65 -27.46
N ILE A 306 -3.72 -2.79 -26.18
CA ILE A 306 -4.87 -3.56 -25.69
C ILE A 306 -6.18 -2.94 -26.17
N ALA A 307 -6.31 -1.60 -26.16
CA ALA A 307 -7.50 -0.93 -26.69
C ALA A 307 -7.74 -1.32 -28.17
N ARG A 308 -6.68 -1.26 -29.00
CA ARG A 308 -6.76 -1.69 -30.42
C ARG A 308 -7.15 -3.17 -30.57
N MET A 309 -6.57 -4.05 -29.74
CA MET A 309 -6.90 -5.50 -29.77
C MET A 309 -8.38 -5.75 -29.40
N LEU A 310 -8.95 -4.93 -28.52
CA LEU A 310 -10.36 -5.00 -28.12
C LEU A 310 -11.30 -4.27 -29.11
N GLY A 311 -10.78 -3.70 -30.19
CA GLY A 311 -11.57 -2.92 -31.16
C GLY A 311 -12.08 -1.59 -30.60
N LEU A 312 -11.44 -1.07 -29.55
CA LEU A 312 -11.83 0.18 -28.92
C LEU A 312 -11.07 1.37 -29.52
N THR A 313 -11.79 2.46 -29.75
CA THR A 313 -11.17 3.76 -30.06
C THR A 313 -11.05 4.56 -28.77
N VAL A 314 -9.83 4.87 -28.36
CA VAL A 314 -9.60 5.73 -27.21
C VAL A 314 -9.90 7.17 -27.61
N PRO A 315 -10.83 7.88 -26.96
CA PRO A 315 -11.15 9.27 -27.28
C PRO A 315 -9.92 10.19 -27.07
N ASP A 316 -9.73 11.17 -27.96
CA ASP A 316 -8.64 12.15 -27.89
C ASP A 316 -8.54 12.84 -26.52
N LYS A 317 -9.70 13.14 -25.91
CA LYS A 317 -9.77 13.70 -24.56
C LYS A 317 -9.11 12.82 -23.53
N LEU A 318 -9.29 11.50 -23.60
CA LEU A 318 -8.66 10.56 -22.66
C LEU A 318 -7.15 10.46 -22.91
N PHE A 319 -6.72 10.45 -24.18
CA PHE A 319 -5.30 10.54 -24.50
C PHE A 319 -4.64 11.80 -23.94
N ALA A 320 -5.30 12.95 -24.07
CA ALA A 320 -4.78 14.24 -23.59
C ALA A 320 -4.73 14.32 -22.05
N THR A 321 -5.54 13.55 -21.33
CA THR A 321 -5.59 13.54 -19.87
C THR A 321 -4.87 12.35 -19.22
N ALA A 322 -4.39 11.40 -20.02
CA ALA A 322 -3.61 10.28 -19.52
C ALA A 322 -2.23 10.75 -19.06
N ASP A 323 -1.80 10.29 -17.88
CA ASP A 323 -0.44 10.51 -17.39
C ASP A 323 0.57 9.65 -18.15
N GLU A 324 0.11 8.50 -18.66
CA GLU A 324 0.92 7.60 -19.48
C GLU A 324 0.05 6.82 -20.46
N VAL A 325 0.56 6.65 -21.66
CA VAL A 325 -0.01 5.75 -22.68
C VAL A 325 1.04 4.71 -23.06
N ILE A 326 0.72 3.45 -22.81
CA ILE A 326 1.56 2.29 -23.20
C ILE A 326 1.16 1.89 -24.63
N GLU A 327 2.14 1.89 -25.54
CA GLU A 327 1.97 1.57 -26.96
C GLU A 327 2.37 0.12 -27.30
#